data_3963dc8dfa0fc7d1a01f147953f2a6d2
#
_entry.id   3963dc8dfa0fc7d1a01f147953f2a6d2
#
_cell.length_a   1.000
_cell.length_b   1.000
_cell.length_c   1.000
_cell.angle_alpha   90.00
_cell.angle_beta   90.00
_cell.angle_gamma   90.00
#
_symmetry.space_group_name_H-M   'P 1'
#
loop_
_entity.id
_entity.type
_entity.pdbx_description
1 polymer ?
#
loop_
_entity_poly.entity_id
_entity_poly.type
_entity_poly.pdbx_seq_one_letter_code
_entity_poly.pdbx_strand_id
1 'polypeptide(L)'
;EWTKNATIYEVNIRQFSPEGTFVAFQKQLPRLKEMGVDILLLMPIHPIGELNRKGRLGNSYAVRDYKGVNPEFGSIDDFRVLVKEAHKQGFKIIIDWVANHSSPDNRWVAQGHKDWYKLDSLGNIQAPIGGEWEDVAELNFENKAMRIAMIDAMKYLVSEIDVDGFR
;
A
#
# COMPACT_ATOMS: atom_id res chain seq x y z
N GLU A 1 19.33 -12.42 7.80
CA GLU A 1 20.49 -12.64 6.89
C GLU A 1 20.08 -12.85 5.42
N TRP A 2 18.82 -13.21 5.12
CA TRP A 2 18.30 -13.46 3.76
C TRP A 2 18.36 -12.22 2.84
N THR A 3 18.46 -11.02 3.41
CA THR A 3 18.47 -9.76 2.65
C THR A 3 19.81 -9.43 1.97
N LYS A 4 20.94 -10.04 2.40
CA LYS A 4 22.28 -9.59 1.97
C LYS A 4 22.56 -9.79 0.48
N ASN A 5 22.05 -10.87 -0.12
CA ASN A 5 22.30 -11.22 -1.51
C ASN A 5 20.99 -11.36 -2.30
N ALA A 6 19.87 -10.89 -1.73
CA ALA A 6 18.57 -11.06 -2.34
C ALA A 6 18.36 -10.10 -3.51
N THR A 7 17.81 -10.62 -4.59
CA THR A 7 17.35 -9.85 -5.74
C THR A 7 15.94 -9.34 -5.49
N ILE A 8 15.68 -8.06 -5.78
CA ILE A 8 14.38 -7.43 -5.62
C ILE A 8 13.78 -7.17 -7.01
N TYR A 9 12.53 -7.55 -7.17
CA TYR A 9 11.74 -7.23 -8.35
C TYR A 9 10.53 -6.38 -7.95
N GLU A 10 10.48 -5.14 -8.44
CA GLU A 10 9.36 -4.23 -8.17
C GLU A 10 8.17 -4.55 -9.08
N VAL A 11 6.98 -4.63 -8.49
CA VAL A 11 5.75 -5.05 -9.15
C VAL A 11 4.67 -3.99 -9.03
N ASN A 12 4.19 -3.51 -10.17
CA ASN A 12 2.92 -2.79 -10.25
C ASN A 12 1.83 -3.79 -10.67
N ILE A 13 0.98 -4.21 -9.75
CA ILE A 13 -0.07 -5.22 -10.01
C ILE A 13 -0.95 -4.82 -11.19
N ARG A 14 -1.38 -3.55 -11.25
CA ARG A 14 -2.22 -3.03 -12.34
C ARG A 14 -1.60 -3.19 -13.72
N GLN A 15 -0.29 -3.05 -13.83
CA GLN A 15 0.42 -2.99 -15.11
C GLN A 15 1.13 -4.30 -15.48
N PHE A 16 1.20 -5.24 -14.55
CA PHE A 16 1.98 -6.46 -14.74
C PHE A 16 1.35 -7.44 -15.74
N SER A 17 0.04 -7.47 -15.80
CA SER A 17 -0.73 -8.30 -16.73
C SER A 17 -1.88 -7.51 -17.35
N PRO A 18 -2.47 -7.97 -18.47
CA PRO A 18 -3.66 -7.34 -19.04
C PRO A 18 -4.84 -7.24 -18.06
N GLU A 19 -4.98 -8.23 -17.17
CA GLU A 19 -6.04 -8.27 -16.16
C GLU A 19 -5.77 -7.32 -14.98
N GLY A 20 -4.49 -7.08 -14.65
CA GLY A 20 -4.07 -6.20 -13.56
C GLY A 20 -4.48 -6.68 -12.17
N THR A 21 -4.54 -8.00 -11.94
CA THR A 21 -5.06 -8.58 -10.70
C THR A 21 -4.01 -9.46 -9.97
N PHE A 22 -4.24 -9.69 -8.67
CA PHE A 22 -3.42 -10.63 -7.87
C PHE A 22 -3.40 -12.03 -8.46
N VAL A 23 -4.56 -12.51 -8.91
CA VAL A 23 -4.71 -13.85 -9.51
C VAL A 23 -3.91 -13.98 -10.81
N ALA A 24 -3.91 -12.95 -11.64
CA ALA A 24 -3.15 -12.94 -12.89
C ALA A 24 -1.63 -12.85 -12.61
N PHE A 25 -1.23 -12.01 -11.65
CA PHE A 25 0.17 -11.90 -11.23
C PHE A 25 0.69 -13.23 -10.65
N GLN A 26 -0.09 -13.92 -9.84
CA GLN A 26 0.29 -15.21 -9.24
C GLN A 26 0.74 -16.23 -10.28
N LYS A 27 0.14 -16.25 -11.47
CA LYS A 27 0.51 -17.15 -12.55
C LYS A 27 1.93 -16.92 -13.09
N GLN A 28 2.53 -15.76 -12.80
CA GLN A 28 3.87 -15.39 -13.24
C GLN A 28 4.97 -15.72 -12.23
N LEU A 29 4.61 -16.17 -11.02
CA LEU A 29 5.59 -16.52 -9.98
C LEU A 29 6.65 -17.54 -10.46
N PRO A 30 6.29 -18.63 -11.14
CA PRO A 30 7.32 -19.59 -11.61
C PRO A 30 8.36 -18.94 -12.52
N ARG A 31 7.93 -18.08 -13.46
CA ARG A 31 8.84 -17.36 -14.36
C ARG A 31 9.78 -16.43 -13.59
N LEU A 32 9.26 -15.70 -12.60
CA LEU A 32 10.08 -14.81 -11.76
C LEU A 32 11.07 -15.59 -10.92
N LYS A 33 10.71 -16.80 -10.48
CA LYS A 33 11.62 -17.68 -9.74
C LYS A 33 12.76 -18.18 -10.64
N GLU A 34 12.47 -18.57 -11.87
CA GLU A 34 13.48 -18.95 -12.87
C GLU A 34 14.43 -17.79 -13.18
N MET A 35 13.98 -16.54 -13.12
CA MET A 35 14.82 -15.34 -13.26
C MET A 35 15.72 -15.08 -12.05
N GLY A 36 15.59 -15.85 -10.95
CA GLY A 36 16.39 -15.67 -9.75
C GLY A 36 15.90 -14.56 -8.84
N VAL A 37 14.61 -14.20 -8.89
CA VAL A 37 14.02 -13.20 -7.98
C VAL A 37 13.79 -13.83 -6.61
N ASP A 38 14.17 -13.10 -5.55
CA ASP A 38 13.99 -13.51 -4.16
C ASP A 38 12.90 -12.71 -3.45
N ILE A 39 12.83 -11.41 -3.72
CA ILE A 39 11.90 -10.48 -3.08
C ILE A 39 10.99 -9.85 -4.12
N LEU A 40 9.69 -9.91 -3.88
CA LEU A 40 8.68 -9.17 -4.64
C LEU A 40 8.31 -7.92 -3.85
N LEU A 41 8.73 -6.76 -4.37
CA LEU A 41 8.34 -5.45 -3.85
C LEU A 41 7.07 -5.00 -4.56
N LEU A 42 5.94 -5.09 -3.89
CA LEU A 42 4.68 -4.63 -4.44
C LEU A 42 4.53 -3.12 -4.24
N MET A 43 4.33 -2.37 -5.32
CA MET A 43 3.85 -0.99 -5.24
C MET A 43 2.56 -0.93 -4.41
N PRO A 44 2.13 0.25 -3.88
CA PRO A 44 1.00 0.29 -2.97
C PRO A 44 -0.22 -0.45 -3.49
N ILE A 45 -0.72 -1.39 -2.68
CA ILE A 45 -1.82 -2.30 -3.01
C ILE A 45 -3.17 -1.84 -2.47
N HIS A 46 -3.18 -0.75 -1.73
CA HIS A 46 -4.34 -0.25 -0.99
C HIS A 46 -5.39 0.40 -1.90
N PRO A 47 -6.65 0.53 -1.42
CA PRO A 47 -7.66 1.32 -2.11
C PRO A 47 -7.17 2.76 -2.29
N ILE A 48 -7.41 3.31 -3.48
CA ILE A 48 -7.00 4.66 -3.85
C ILE A 48 -8.11 5.65 -3.52
N GLY A 49 -7.72 6.83 -2.99
CA GLY A 49 -8.65 7.94 -2.70
C GLY A 49 -9.46 8.36 -3.93
N GLU A 50 -10.67 8.84 -3.67
CA GLU A 50 -11.59 9.35 -4.69
C GLU A 50 -11.66 10.88 -4.69
N LEU A 51 -11.53 11.49 -3.53
CA LEU A 51 -11.53 12.94 -3.39
C LEU A 51 -10.26 13.53 -4.02
N ASN A 52 -10.45 14.49 -4.91
CA ASN A 52 -9.39 15.15 -5.69
C ASN A 52 -8.53 14.19 -6.53
N ARG A 53 -9.08 13.01 -6.88
CA ARG A 53 -8.39 12.00 -7.68
C ARG A 53 -7.89 12.57 -9.00
N LYS A 54 -6.60 12.41 -9.28
CA LYS A 54 -6.00 12.80 -10.55
C LYS A 54 -6.16 11.70 -11.60
N GLY A 55 -6.84 12.02 -12.69
CA GLY A 55 -7.12 11.09 -13.77
C GLY A 55 -8.07 9.94 -13.35
N ARG A 56 -8.39 9.05 -14.30
CA ARG A 56 -9.33 7.95 -14.07
C ARG A 56 -8.84 6.89 -13.10
N LEU A 57 -7.55 6.59 -13.15
CA LEU A 57 -6.95 5.50 -12.36
C LEU A 57 -6.50 5.93 -10.96
N GLY A 58 -6.30 7.24 -10.76
CA GLY A 58 -5.82 7.79 -9.49
C GLY A 58 -4.35 7.46 -9.21
N ASN A 59 -3.90 7.94 -8.06
CA ASN A 59 -2.54 7.78 -7.56
C ASN A 59 -2.51 6.65 -6.51
N SER A 60 -1.75 5.58 -6.75
CA SER A 60 -1.62 4.46 -5.82
C SER A 60 -1.03 4.85 -4.47
N TYR A 61 -0.35 6.00 -4.40
CA TYR A 61 0.18 6.55 -3.15
C TYR A 61 -0.84 7.40 -2.38
N ALA A 62 -2.03 7.67 -2.93
CA ALA A 62 -3.14 8.30 -2.22
C ALA A 62 -3.97 7.22 -1.51
N VAL A 63 -3.44 6.68 -0.43
CA VAL A 63 -4.02 5.53 0.30
C VAL A 63 -5.32 5.92 1.01
N ARG A 64 -6.42 5.21 0.68
CA ARG A 64 -7.73 5.41 1.30
C ARG A 64 -7.96 4.53 2.54
N ASP A 65 -7.41 3.32 2.56
CA ASP A 65 -7.48 2.39 3.70
C ASP A 65 -6.21 1.55 3.79
N TYR A 66 -5.46 1.70 4.87
CA TYR A 66 -4.19 0.98 5.09
C TYR A 66 -4.35 -0.52 5.38
N LYS A 67 -5.56 -0.99 5.73
CA LYS A 67 -5.85 -2.41 5.98
C LYS A 67 -6.60 -3.07 4.82
N GLY A 68 -7.01 -2.30 3.82
CA GLY A 68 -7.70 -2.80 2.63
C GLY A 68 -6.75 -3.05 1.46
N VAL A 69 -7.26 -3.76 0.45
CA VAL A 69 -6.63 -3.88 -0.88
C VAL A 69 -7.48 -3.19 -1.93
N ASN A 70 -6.84 -2.69 -2.98
CA ASN A 70 -7.53 -2.07 -4.10
C ASN A 70 -8.45 -3.10 -4.77
N PRO A 71 -9.78 -2.86 -4.84
CA PRO A 71 -10.72 -3.80 -5.42
C PRO A 71 -10.46 -4.09 -6.91
N GLU A 72 -9.74 -3.21 -7.62
CA GLU A 72 -9.31 -3.48 -9.00
C GLU A 72 -8.32 -4.65 -9.07
N PHE A 73 -7.56 -4.92 -8.00
CA PHE A 73 -6.58 -6.01 -7.95
C PHE A 73 -7.17 -7.34 -7.50
N GLY A 74 -8.36 -7.31 -6.87
CA GLY A 74 -9.04 -8.45 -6.28
C GLY A 74 -9.42 -8.21 -4.83
N SER A 75 -9.73 -9.29 -4.12
CA SER A 75 -10.09 -9.28 -2.70
C SER A 75 -8.86 -9.42 -1.79
N ILE A 76 -9.06 -9.17 -0.49
CA ILE A 76 -8.04 -9.45 0.53
C ILE A 76 -7.68 -10.95 0.58
N ASP A 77 -8.62 -11.83 0.29
CA ASP A 77 -8.38 -13.27 0.23
C ASP A 77 -7.56 -13.66 -0.99
N ASP A 78 -7.77 -13.02 -2.15
CA ASP A 78 -6.89 -13.20 -3.31
C ASP A 78 -5.45 -12.78 -2.99
N PHE A 79 -5.29 -11.71 -2.23
CA PHE A 79 -3.96 -11.27 -1.79
C PHE A 79 -3.33 -12.26 -0.80
N ARG A 80 -4.08 -12.81 0.16
CA ARG A 80 -3.61 -13.88 1.05
C ARG A 80 -3.15 -15.12 0.27
N VAL A 81 -3.92 -15.50 -0.74
CA VAL A 81 -3.57 -16.64 -1.60
C VAL A 81 -2.27 -16.36 -2.36
N LEU A 82 -2.11 -15.16 -2.92
CA LEU A 82 -0.87 -14.75 -3.59
C LEU A 82 0.33 -14.82 -2.65
N VAL A 83 0.25 -14.26 -1.44
CA VAL A 83 1.34 -14.28 -0.44
C VAL A 83 1.72 -15.72 -0.10
N LYS A 84 0.72 -16.55 0.22
CA LYS A 84 0.95 -17.97 0.53
C LYS A 84 1.62 -18.73 -0.61
N GLU A 85 1.20 -18.48 -1.84
CA GLU A 85 1.77 -19.16 -3.01
C GLU A 85 3.19 -18.67 -3.30
N ALA A 86 3.45 -17.37 -3.12
CA ALA A 86 4.79 -16.81 -3.24
C ALA A 86 5.75 -17.42 -2.20
N HIS A 87 5.32 -17.54 -0.94
CA HIS A 87 6.10 -18.19 0.11
C HIS A 87 6.43 -19.66 -0.19
N LYS A 88 5.48 -20.44 -0.74
CA LYS A 88 5.73 -21.83 -1.17
C LYS A 88 6.83 -21.93 -2.22
N GLN A 89 6.95 -20.92 -3.08
CA GLN A 89 7.99 -20.85 -4.12
C GLN A 89 9.27 -20.18 -3.63
N GLY A 90 9.35 -19.82 -2.34
CA GLY A 90 10.52 -19.25 -1.69
C GLY A 90 10.75 -17.77 -1.95
N PHE A 91 9.71 -17.02 -2.32
CA PHE A 91 9.75 -15.57 -2.37
C PHE A 91 9.52 -14.95 -0.99
N LYS A 92 10.01 -13.71 -0.84
CA LYS A 92 9.59 -12.77 0.20
C LYS A 92 8.72 -11.69 -0.41
N ILE A 93 7.69 -11.27 0.32
CA ILE A 93 6.77 -10.21 -0.09
C ILE A 93 6.98 -8.99 0.78
N ILE A 94 7.34 -7.86 0.18
CA ILE A 94 7.36 -6.57 0.84
C ILE A 94 6.42 -5.59 0.13
N ILE A 95 5.82 -4.69 0.89
CA ILE A 95 4.88 -3.69 0.37
C ILE A 95 5.53 -2.32 0.43
N ASP A 96 5.37 -1.54 -0.63
CA ASP A 96 5.73 -0.13 -0.61
C ASP A 96 4.74 0.63 0.27
N TRP A 97 5.23 1.09 1.44
CA TRP A 97 4.42 1.65 2.51
C TRP A 97 4.42 3.17 2.49
N VAL A 98 3.25 3.75 2.32
CA VAL A 98 3.07 5.20 2.22
C VAL A 98 2.84 5.77 3.62
N ALA A 99 3.91 6.16 4.32
CA ALA A 99 3.83 6.66 5.69
C ALA A 99 3.72 8.20 5.79
N ASN A 100 4.04 8.95 4.73
CA ASN A 100 4.10 10.42 4.78
C ASN A 100 2.72 11.09 4.68
N HIS A 101 1.83 10.51 3.88
CA HIS A 101 0.52 11.06 3.54
C HIS A 101 -0.47 9.94 3.24
N SER A 102 -1.74 10.28 3.20
CA SER A 102 -2.80 9.40 2.71
C SER A 102 -3.71 10.17 1.73
N SER A 103 -4.80 9.55 1.24
CA SER A 103 -5.82 10.33 0.54
C SER A 103 -6.59 11.24 1.50
N PRO A 104 -7.16 12.37 1.03
CA PRO A 104 -7.97 13.25 1.87
C PRO A 104 -9.26 12.61 2.37
N ASP A 105 -9.76 11.58 1.68
CA ASP A 105 -10.92 10.76 2.05
C ASP A 105 -10.53 9.42 2.67
N ASN A 106 -9.35 9.35 3.27
CA ASN A 106 -8.91 8.16 4.02
C ASN A 106 -9.93 7.77 5.09
N ARG A 107 -10.05 6.48 5.35
CA ARG A 107 -10.97 5.91 6.34
C ARG A 107 -10.84 6.56 7.73
N TRP A 108 -9.65 6.97 8.13
CA TRP A 108 -9.43 7.67 9.41
C TRP A 108 -10.15 9.02 9.47
N VAL A 109 -10.16 9.77 8.36
CA VAL A 109 -10.93 11.04 8.27
C VAL A 109 -12.42 10.77 8.40
N ALA A 110 -12.93 9.75 7.70
CA ALA A 110 -14.34 9.34 7.79
C ALA A 110 -14.74 8.86 9.21
N GLN A 111 -13.78 8.34 9.98
CA GLN A 111 -13.97 7.94 11.38
C GLN A 111 -13.85 9.10 12.38
N GLY A 112 -13.62 10.33 11.91
CA GLY A 112 -13.56 11.53 12.76
C GLY A 112 -12.15 11.92 13.20
N HIS A 113 -11.11 11.25 12.74
CA HIS A 113 -9.70 11.51 13.13
C HIS A 113 -9.03 12.59 12.26
N LYS A 114 -9.69 13.75 12.12
CA LYS A 114 -9.14 14.88 11.37
C LYS A 114 -7.85 15.42 11.99
N ASP A 115 -7.72 15.34 13.31
CA ASP A 115 -6.54 15.72 14.08
C ASP A 115 -5.30 14.85 13.83
N TRP A 116 -5.45 13.73 13.10
CA TRP A 116 -4.34 12.91 12.65
C TRP A 116 -3.63 13.46 11.41
N TYR A 117 -4.11 14.57 10.88
CA TYR A 117 -3.60 15.26 9.72
C TYR A 117 -3.09 16.65 10.08
N LYS A 118 -2.15 17.18 9.30
CA LYS A 118 -1.78 18.58 9.39
C LYS A 118 -2.95 19.46 8.94
N LEU A 119 -3.24 20.51 9.69
CA LEU A 119 -4.35 21.42 9.43
C LEU A 119 -3.82 22.81 9.11
N ASP A 120 -4.52 23.52 8.22
CA ASP A 120 -4.29 24.95 7.96
C ASP A 120 -4.85 25.82 9.10
N SER A 121 -4.66 27.15 9.01
CA SER A 121 -5.15 28.12 9.99
C SER A 121 -6.67 28.16 10.11
N LEU A 122 -7.39 27.63 9.13
CA LEU A 122 -8.85 27.51 9.09
C LEU A 122 -9.33 26.13 9.57
N GLY A 123 -8.39 25.24 9.93
CA GLY A 123 -8.70 23.89 10.37
C GLY A 123 -9.01 22.90 9.23
N ASN A 124 -8.65 23.17 8.00
CA ASN A 124 -8.77 22.22 6.90
C ASN A 124 -7.54 21.32 6.81
N ILE A 125 -7.73 20.09 6.36
CA ILE A 125 -6.63 19.16 6.11
C ILE A 125 -5.74 19.72 4.99
N GLN A 126 -4.43 19.75 5.24
CA GLN A 126 -3.45 20.25 4.28
C GLN A 126 -2.90 19.12 3.39
N ALA A 127 -2.60 19.48 2.13
CA ALA A 127 -1.68 18.72 1.31
C ALA A 127 -0.24 18.91 1.82
N PRO A 128 0.68 17.96 1.54
CA PRO A 128 2.11 18.15 1.83
C PRO A 128 2.66 19.45 1.25
N ILE A 129 3.61 20.06 1.94
CA ILE A 129 4.23 21.35 1.55
C ILE A 129 4.77 21.25 0.12
N GLY A 130 4.36 22.17 -0.75
CA GLY A 130 4.69 22.22 -2.16
C GLY A 130 3.47 22.28 -3.08
N GLY A 131 2.26 22.05 -2.54
CA GLY A 131 0.97 22.48 -3.10
C GLY A 131 0.47 21.81 -4.39
N GLU A 132 1.27 20.99 -5.06
CA GLU A 132 0.85 20.36 -6.33
C GLU A 132 0.11 19.03 -6.17
N TRP A 133 0.02 18.49 -4.95
CA TRP A 133 -0.53 17.17 -4.66
C TRP A 133 -1.85 17.25 -3.87
N GLU A 134 -2.87 17.80 -4.51
CA GLU A 134 -4.20 17.97 -3.91
C GLU A 134 -4.92 16.62 -3.64
N ASP A 135 -4.46 15.55 -4.26
CA ASP A 135 -4.97 14.19 -4.11
C ASP A 135 -4.44 13.46 -2.86
N VAL A 136 -3.58 14.12 -2.06
CA VAL A 136 -3.05 13.58 -0.82
C VAL A 136 -3.13 14.56 0.33
N ALA A 137 -3.15 14.03 1.56
CA ALA A 137 -3.27 14.74 2.84
C ALA A 137 -2.09 14.41 3.75
N GLU A 138 -1.41 15.42 4.28
CA GLU A 138 -0.23 15.24 5.13
C GLU A 138 -0.60 14.68 6.50
N LEU A 139 0.06 13.60 6.92
CA LEU A 139 -0.13 12.98 8.22
C LEU A 139 0.59 13.76 9.33
N ASN A 140 -0.07 13.88 10.48
CA ASN A 140 0.47 14.56 11.66
C ASN A 140 1.21 13.59 12.59
N PHE A 141 2.52 13.41 12.38
CA PHE A 141 3.34 12.53 13.21
C PHE A 141 3.56 13.01 14.65
N GLU A 142 3.15 14.21 15.00
CA GLU A 142 3.10 14.65 16.41
C GLU A 142 1.96 13.98 17.17
N ASN A 143 0.88 13.58 16.48
CA ASN A 143 -0.23 12.86 17.07
C ASN A 143 0.14 11.41 17.38
N LYS A 144 0.20 11.07 18.68
CA LYS A 144 0.55 9.72 19.15
C LYS A 144 -0.45 8.64 18.70
N ALA A 145 -1.75 8.97 18.70
CA ALA A 145 -2.79 8.00 18.31
C ALA A 145 -2.67 7.62 16.83
N MET A 146 -2.37 8.60 15.96
CA MET A 146 -2.10 8.36 14.55
C MET A 146 -0.90 7.42 14.36
N ARG A 147 0.23 7.66 15.06
CA ARG A 147 1.40 6.77 14.98
C ARG A 147 1.07 5.33 15.40
N ILE A 148 0.28 5.17 16.46
CA ILE A 148 -0.16 3.84 16.93
C ILE A 148 -1.04 3.18 15.87
N ALA A 149 -2.00 3.90 15.28
CA ALA A 149 -2.86 3.37 14.22
C ALA A 149 -2.08 2.97 12.96
N MET A 150 -1.04 3.74 12.61
CA MET A 150 -0.14 3.41 11.50
C MET A 150 0.62 2.10 11.77
N ILE A 151 1.19 1.96 12.96
CA ILE A 151 1.87 0.72 13.39
C ILE A 151 0.89 -0.47 13.42
N ASP A 152 -0.33 -0.25 13.90
CA ASP A 152 -1.37 -1.28 13.94
C ASP A 152 -1.78 -1.75 12.54
N ALA A 153 -1.83 -0.85 11.56
CA ALA A 153 -2.07 -1.21 10.18
C ALA A 153 -0.93 -2.07 9.60
N MET A 154 0.32 -1.72 9.88
CA MET A 154 1.47 -2.55 9.49
C MET A 154 1.44 -3.92 10.17
N LYS A 155 1.18 -3.96 11.48
CA LYS A 155 1.05 -5.23 12.23
C LYS A 155 -0.05 -6.12 11.66
N TYR A 156 -1.19 -5.55 11.27
CA TYR A 156 -2.27 -6.30 10.63
C TYR A 156 -1.80 -7.03 9.36
N LEU A 157 -1.05 -6.35 8.50
CA LEU A 157 -0.53 -6.96 7.27
C LEU A 157 0.49 -8.06 7.54
N VAL A 158 1.29 -7.93 8.60
CA VAL A 158 2.23 -9.00 9.02
C VAL A 158 1.48 -10.16 9.65
N SER A 159 0.59 -9.91 10.62
CA SER A 159 -0.04 -11.00 11.40
C SER A 159 -1.16 -11.73 10.67
N GLU A 160 -1.95 -11.01 9.86
CA GLU A 160 -3.15 -11.55 9.21
C GLU A 160 -2.94 -11.93 7.73
N ILE A 161 -1.95 -11.32 7.07
CA ILE A 161 -1.66 -11.54 5.64
C ILE A 161 -0.32 -12.25 5.44
N ASP A 162 0.57 -12.20 6.44
CA ASP A 162 1.91 -12.80 6.42
C ASP A 162 2.89 -12.13 5.44
N VAL A 163 2.81 -10.80 5.29
CA VAL A 163 3.84 -10.08 4.52
C VAL A 163 5.16 -10.02 5.28
N ASP A 164 6.28 -10.06 4.57
CA ASP A 164 7.62 -10.15 5.16
C ASP A 164 8.22 -8.80 5.54
N GLY A 165 7.66 -7.70 5.04
CA GLY A 165 8.17 -6.37 5.37
C GLY A 165 7.60 -5.24 4.53
N PHE A 166 8.22 -4.08 4.70
CA PHE A 166 7.80 -2.83 4.08
C PHE A 166 9.03 -2.05 3.57
N ARG A 167 8.82 -1.35 2.49
CA ARG A 167 9.75 -0.34 1.99
C ARG A 167 9.32 1.03 2.49
#